data_c84501a3005c2f40774b4b9d78fc75dc
#
_entry.id   c84501a3005c2f40774b4b9d78fc75dc
#
_cell.length_a   1.000
_cell.length_b   1.000
_cell.length_c   1.000
_cell.angle_alpha   90.00
_cell.angle_beta   90.00
_cell.angle_gamma   90.00
#
_symmetry.space_group_name_H-M   'P 1'
#
loop_
_entity.id
_entity.type
_entity.pdbx_description
1 polymer ?
#
loop_
_entity_poly.entity_id
_entity_poly.type
_entity_poly.pdbx_seq_one_letter_code
_entity_poly.pdbx_strand_id
1 'polypeptide(L)'
;GVGLTASMPPLSNATPIFINSNTTRPSTDIESGIEIYTLGNSDLTWEKSYQSNFGFDATFLKGRLDFSFDYFIRNSFDLLSVIKVSGIGGERYKWANSADLSASGFDITLSGKPIVTKDFMWSSSFTMGYSKNEIKNSMQQPQINTLVGITGGNKNGYPVNGLFSI
;
A
#
# COMPACT_ATOMS: atom_id res chain seq x y z
N GLY A 1 6.91 17.18 11.49
CA GLY A 1 7.29 15.97 12.24
C GLY A 1 7.94 14.92 11.35
N VAL A 2 8.80 14.11 11.92
CA VAL A 2 9.42 12.95 11.26
C VAL A 2 9.09 11.72 12.08
N GLY A 3 8.63 10.66 11.42
CA GLY A 3 8.27 9.41 12.07
C GLY A 3 8.92 8.20 11.39
N LEU A 4 9.27 7.20 12.19
CA LEU A 4 9.69 5.88 11.74
C LEU A 4 8.71 4.86 12.31
N THR A 5 8.18 4.02 11.45
CA THR A 5 7.34 2.88 11.83
C THR A 5 7.96 1.59 11.28
N ALA A 6 7.85 0.52 12.04
CA ALA A 6 8.25 -0.81 11.58
C ALA A 6 7.11 -1.80 11.88
N SER A 7 6.84 -2.70 10.96
CA SER A 7 5.85 -3.76 11.08
C SER A 7 6.52 -5.12 10.91
N MET A 8 6.19 -6.05 11.79
CA MET A 8 6.77 -7.40 11.80
C MET A 8 5.93 -8.35 10.94
N PRO A 9 6.56 -9.17 10.10
CA PRO A 9 5.84 -10.24 9.40
C PRO A 9 5.29 -11.25 10.41
N PRO A 10 4.14 -11.88 10.12
CA PRO A 10 3.63 -12.98 10.93
C PRO A 10 4.66 -14.11 11.02
N LEU A 11 4.89 -14.65 12.21
CA LEU A 11 5.83 -15.77 12.43
C LEU A 11 5.46 -17.01 11.60
N SER A 12 4.18 -17.23 11.32
CA SER A 12 3.69 -18.30 10.45
C SER A 12 4.24 -18.26 9.03
N ASN A 13 4.69 -17.09 8.57
CA ASN A 13 5.25 -16.94 7.21
C ASN A 13 6.73 -17.37 7.14
N ALA A 14 7.38 -17.53 8.27
CA ALA A 14 8.78 -17.98 8.35
C ALA A 14 8.90 -19.51 8.46
N THR A 15 7.81 -20.22 8.76
CA THR A 15 7.80 -21.68 8.95
C THR A 15 7.05 -22.40 7.85
N PRO A 16 7.44 -23.66 7.50
CA PRO A 16 6.71 -24.46 6.54
C PRO A 16 5.30 -24.79 7.03
N ILE A 17 4.33 -24.72 6.14
CA ILE A 17 2.94 -25.13 6.38
C ILE A 17 2.60 -26.28 5.44
N PHE A 18 2.11 -27.38 6.02
CA PHE A 18 1.64 -28.55 5.31
C PHE A 18 0.12 -28.64 5.42
N ILE A 19 -0.53 -28.99 4.32
CA ILE A 19 -1.98 -29.20 4.28
C ILE A 19 -2.30 -30.61 3.82
N ASN A 20 -3.43 -31.14 4.28
CA ASN A 20 -3.97 -32.36 3.71
C ASN A 20 -4.59 -32.05 2.34
N SER A 21 -4.15 -32.77 1.33
CA SER A 21 -4.66 -32.67 -0.03
C SER A 21 -5.30 -33.99 -0.43
N ASN A 22 -6.51 -33.93 -0.99
CA ASN A 22 -7.20 -35.07 -1.53
C ASN A 22 -7.14 -35.00 -3.06
N THR A 23 -6.49 -35.99 -3.66
CA THR A 23 -6.40 -36.08 -5.12
C THR A 23 -7.24 -37.26 -5.61
N THR A 24 -8.14 -36.98 -6.57
CA THR A 24 -8.92 -38.06 -7.22
C THR A 24 -8.13 -38.58 -8.42
N ARG A 25 -7.79 -39.87 -8.40
CA ARG A 25 -7.21 -40.54 -9.55
C ARG A 25 -8.26 -40.81 -10.64
N PRO A 26 -7.84 -41.07 -11.89
CA PRO A 26 -8.76 -41.47 -12.95
C PRO A 26 -9.60 -42.71 -12.65
N SER A 27 -9.16 -43.55 -11.71
CA SER A 27 -9.84 -44.76 -11.22
C SER A 27 -10.95 -44.50 -10.17
N THR A 28 -11.30 -43.27 -9.87
CA THR A 28 -12.32 -42.86 -8.86
C THR A 28 -11.90 -42.99 -7.39
N ASP A 29 -10.69 -43.45 -7.10
CA ASP A 29 -10.21 -43.55 -5.73
C ASP A 29 -9.71 -42.16 -5.24
N ILE A 30 -10.16 -41.79 -4.05
CA ILE A 30 -9.69 -40.57 -3.36
C ILE A 30 -8.48 -40.96 -2.54
N GLU A 31 -7.32 -40.40 -2.89
CA GLU A 31 -6.11 -40.55 -2.10
C GLU A 31 -5.88 -39.28 -1.27
N SER A 32 -5.65 -39.46 0.02
CA SER A 32 -5.24 -38.40 0.93
C SER A 32 -3.70 -38.34 0.94
N GLY A 33 -3.18 -37.15 0.74
CA GLY A 33 -1.75 -36.86 0.78
C GLY A 33 -1.46 -35.61 1.61
N ILE A 34 -0.18 -35.38 1.88
CA ILE A 34 0.29 -34.14 2.49
C ILE A 34 0.89 -33.31 1.37
N GLU A 35 0.40 -32.09 1.22
CA GLU A 35 0.92 -31.11 0.26
C GLU A 35 1.61 -29.97 1.00
N ILE A 36 2.72 -29.49 0.45
CA ILE A 36 3.40 -28.31 0.95
C ILE A 36 2.59 -27.10 0.50
N TYR A 37 1.97 -26.40 1.44
CA TYR A 37 1.27 -25.15 1.17
C TYR A 37 2.25 -23.97 1.04
N THR A 38 3.21 -23.88 1.95
CA THR A 38 4.32 -22.94 1.90
C THR A 38 5.52 -23.51 2.63
N LEU A 39 6.71 -23.30 2.09
CA LEU A 39 7.97 -23.68 2.76
C LEU A 39 8.36 -22.67 3.85
N GLY A 40 7.71 -21.52 3.88
CA GLY A 40 8.10 -20.40 4.71
C GLY A 40 9.31 -19.65 4.14
N ASN A 41 9.60 -18.52 4.72
CA ASN A 41 10.75 -17.70 4.33
C ASN A 41 11.45 -17.14 5.57
N SER A 42 12.61 -17.70 5.91
CA SER A 42 13.45 -17.24 7.02
C SER A 42 14.12 -15.90 6.76
N ASP A 43 14.16 -15.45 5.50
CA ASP A 43 14.82 -14.21 5.10
C ASP A 43 13.88 -12.99 5.21
N LEU A 44 12.66 -13.19 5.74
CA LEU A 44 11.72 -12.10 5.93
C LEU A 44 12.27 -11.09 6.93
N THR A 45 12.21 -9.82 6.52
CA THR A 45 12.60 -8.69 7.35
C THR A 45 11.41 -7.79 7.66
N TRP A 46 11.61 -6.87 8.60
CA TRP A 46 10.60 -5.89 8.99
C TRP A 46 10.32 -4.92 7.86
N GLU A 47 9.04 -4.63 7.65
CA GLU A 47 8.64 -3.48 6.86
C GLU A 47 9.04 -2.19 7.59
N LYS A 48 9.61 -1.25 6.87
CA LYS A 48 10.06 0.03 7.40
C LYS A 48 9.36 1.17 6.67
N SER A 49 8.89 2.16 7.39
CA SER A 49 8.29 3.35 6.79
C SER A 49 8.85 4.61 7.45
N TYR A 50 9.39 5.48 6.61
CA TYR A 50 9.86 6.81 7.00
C TYR A 50 8.85 7.82 6.48
N GLN A 51 8.35 8.66 7.38
CA GLN A 51 7.41 9.72 7.05
C GLN A 51 7.91 11.05 7.56
N SER A 52 7.87 12.06 6.69
CA SER A 52 8.13 13.45 7.02
C SER A 52 6.90 14.27 6.70
N ASN A 53 6.43 15.05 7.69
CA ASN A 53 5.29 15.94 7.54
C ASN A 53 5.74 17.37 7.84
N PHE A 54 5.33 18.29 6.98
CA PHE A 54 5.49 19.71 7.15
C PHE A 54 4.10 20.35 7.07
N GLY A 55 3.68 20.99 8.18
CA GLY A 55 2.42 21.69 8.30
C GLY A 55 2.65 23.16 8.58
N PHE A 56 1.79 24.00 8.02
CA PHE A 56 1.76 25.43 8.24
C PHE A 56 0.30 25.91 8.38
N ASP A 57 0.02 26.54 9.51
CA ASP A 57 -1.29 27.12 9.81
C ASP A 57 -1.14 28.64 9.97
N ALA A 58 -2.04 29.40 9.37
CA ALA A 58 -2.06 30.83 9.49
C ALA A 58 -3.49 31.38 9.58
N THR A 59 -3.68 32.31 10.50
CA THR A 59 -4.95 33.00 10.68
C THR A 59 -4.79 34.48 10.33
N PHE A 60 -5.63 34.96 9.45
CA PHE A 60 -5.61 36.32 8.94
C PHE A 60 -6.91 37.05 9.30
N LEU A 61 -6.90 38.39 9.12
CA LEU A 61 -8.07 39.28 9.24
C LEU A 61 -8.78 39.12 10.60
N LYS A 62 -8.02 39.07 11.70
CA LYS A 62 -8.51 38.92 13.07
C LYS A 62 -9.42 37.70 13.27
N GLY A 63 -9.01 36.55 12.73
CA GLY A 63 -9.76 35.29 12.85
C GLY A 63 -10.89 35.11 11.84
N ARG A 64 -10.89 35.87 10.76
CA ARG A 64 -11.90 35.75 9.70
C ARG A 64 -11.45 34.85 8.55
N LEU A 65 -10.15 34.57 8.42
CA LEU A 65 -9.60 33.74 7.38
C LEU A 65 -8.54 32.83 8.00
N ASP A 66 -8.76 31.51 7.93
CA ASP A 66 -7.87 30.50 8.39
C ASP A 66 -7.36 29.71 7.17
N PHE A 67 -6.05 29.56 7.09
CA PHE A 67 -5.35 28.82 6.05
C PHE A 67 -4.51 27.73 6.71
N SER A 68 -4.68 26.49 6.24
CA SER A 68 -3.86 25.34 6.64
C SER A 68 -3.28 24.69 5.40
N PHE A 69 -2.00 24.37 5.46
CA PHE A 69 -1.26 23.68 4.42
C PHE A 69 -0.43 22.58 5.07
N ASP A 70 -0.63 21.35 4.62
CA ASP A 70 0.13 20.17 5.03
C ASP A 70 0.78 19.52 3.82
N TYR A 71 2.06 19.19 3.94
CA TYR A 71 2.82 18.45 2.95
C TYR A 71 3.45 17.22 3.60
N PHE A 72 3.33 16.08 2.94
CA PHE A 72 3.93 14.85 3.44
C PHE A 72 4.74 14.11 2.37
N ILE A 73 5.78 13.44 2.83
CA ILE A 73 6.54 12.45 2.08
C ILE A 73 6.61 11.19 2.93
N ARG A 74 6.30 10.05 2.34
CA ARG A 74 6.40 8.73 2.94
C ARG A 74 7.16 7.80 2.02
N ASN A 75 8.19 7.13 2.56
CA ASN A 75 8.91 6.08 1.88
C ASN A 75 8.80 4.81 2.71
N SER A 76 8.25 3.77 2.12
CA SER A 76 8.09 2.45 2.72
C SER A 76 8.99 1.47 2.00
N PHE A 77 9.74 0.68 2.76
CA PHE A 77 10.74 -0.25 2.27
C PHE A 77 10.44 -1.65 2.78
N ASP A 78 10.91 -2.63 2.04
CA ASP A 78 10.81 -4.04 2.41
C ASP A 78 9.35 -4.50 2.61
N LEU A 79 8.40 -3.94 1.82
CA LEU A 79 6.98 -4.27 1.92
C LEU A 79 6.75 -5.76 1.65
N LEU A 80 6.02 -6.39 2.54
CA LEU A 80 5.68 -7.80 2.46
C LEU A 80 4.57 -8.05 1.46
N SER A 81 4.81 -8.94 0.52
CA SER A 81 3.77 -9.45 -0.35
C SER A 81 4.01 -10.90 -0.76
N VAL A 82 2.96 -11.52 -1.27
CA VAL A 82 3.05 -12.86 -1.84
C VAL A 82 3.57 -12.75 -3.26
N ILE A 83 4.73 -13.34 -3.52
CA ILE A 83 5.32 -13.43 -4.86
C ILE A 83 5.10 -14.82 -5.46
N LYS A 84 4.96 -14.87 -6.78
CA LYS A 84 4.90 -16.11 -7.52
C LYS A 84 6.33 -16.63 -7.78
N VAL A 85 6.59 -17.88 -7.44
CA VAL A 85 7.88 -18.54 -7.67
C VAL A 85 7.75 -19.63 -8.76
N SER A 86 8.87 -20.18 -9.19
CA SER A 86 8.92 -21.12 -10.32
C SER A 86 8.19 -22.46 -10.09
N GLY A 87 7.82 -22.78 -8.86
CA GLY A 87 7.21 -24.07 -8.50
C GLY A 87 8.21 -25.22 -8.39
N ILE A 88 9.49 -24.99 -8.68
CA ILE A 88 10.55 -25.98 -8.45
C ILE A 88 10.71 -26.11 -6.93
N GLY A 89 10.50 -27.29 -6.40
CA GLY A 89 10.49 -27.53 -4.94
C GLY A 89 9.10 -27.60 -4.31
N GLY A 90 8.03 -27.48 -5.13
CA GLY A 90 6.63 -27.68 -4.70
C GLY A 90 5.90 -26.41 -4.25
N GLU A 91 6.57 -25.29 -4.08
CA GLU A 91 5.98 -24.02 -3.69
C GLU A 91 5.71 -23.13 -4.92
N ARG A 92 4.49 -22.64 -5.07
CA ARG A 92 4.08 -21.73 -6.16
C ARG A 92 4.06 -20.27 -5.74
N TYR A 93 3.86 -20.02 -4.46
CA TYR A 93 3.72 -18.69 -3.86
C TYR A 93 4.55 -18.63 -2.59
N LYS A 94 5.22 -17.51 -2.38
CA LYS A 94 6.09 -17.29 -1.23
C LYS A 94 5.89 -15.88 -0.71
N TRP A 95 5.89 -15.73 0.60
CA TRP A 95 6.00 -14.40 1.22
C TRP A 95 7.42 -13.87 1.08
N ALA A 96 7.55 -12.63 0.65
CA ALA A 96 8.83 -11.96 0.50
C ALA A 96 8.72 -10.45 0.74
N ASN A 97 9.81 -9.83 1.12
CA ASN A 97 9.95 -8.38 1.09
C ASN A 97 10.18 -7.97 -0.37
N SER A 98 9.12 -7.61 -1.05
CA SER A 98 9.10 -7.64 -2.52
C SER A 98 9.01 -6.30 -3.20
N ALA A 99 8.76 -5.22 -2.46
CA ALA A 99 8.61 -3.90 -3.06
C ALA A 99 8.91 -2.76 -2.07
N ASP A 100 9.26 -1.62 -2.65
CA ASP A 100 9.32 -0.33 -1.97
C ASP A 100 8.23 0.58 -2.53
N LEU A 101 7.69 1.45 -1.70
CA LEU A 101 6.66 2.41 -2.08
C LEU A 101 7.08 3.82 -1.65
N SER A 102 6.98 4.76 -2.58
CA SER A 102 7.11 6.19 -2.29
C SER A 102 5.75 6.87 -2.46
N ALA A 103 5.34 7.66 -1.49
CA ALA A 103 4.14 8.46 -1.56
C ALA A 103 4.44 9.89 -1.11
N SER A 104 3.84 10.86 -1.78
CA SER A 104 3.92 12.26 -1.40
C SER A 104 2.60 12.95 -1.72
N GLY A 105 2.29 13.99 -0.98
CA GLY A 105 1.07 14.73 -1.19
C GLY A 105 1.02 16.01 -0.40
N PHE A 106 -0.03 16.78 -0.66
CA PHE A 106 -0.33 17.98 0.10
C PHE A 106 -1.83 18.13 0.30
N ASP A 107 -2.17 18.73 1.41
CA ASP A 107 -3.54 19.12 1.77
C ASP A 107 -3.59 20.62 2.02
N ILE A 108 -4.61 21.27 1.48
CA ILE A 108 -4.85 22.70 1.65
C ILE A 108 -6.27 22.85 2.19
N THR A 109 -6.41 23.60 3.27
CA THR A 109 -7.70 24.00 3.80
C THR A 109 -7.73 25.51 3.94
N LEU A 110 -8.75 26.12 3.35
CA LEU A 110 -9.03 27.55 3.46
C LEU A 110 -10.44 27.73 4.04
N SER A 111 -10.54 28.32 5.21
CA SER A 111 -11.81 28.58 5.89
C SER A 111 -11.96 30.07 6.14
N GLY A 112 -13.13 30.59 5.87
CA GLY A 112 -13.35 32.02 6.01
C GLY A 112 -14.77 32.38 6.43
N LYS A 113 -14.88 33.55 7.07
CA LYS A 113 -16.14 34.21 7.43
C LYS A 113 -16.21 35.57 6.74
N PRO A 114 -16.49 35.60 5.40
CA PRO A 114 -16.45 36.84 4.61
C PRO A 114 -17.48 37.86 5.06
N ILE A 115 -18.62 37.42 5.55
CA ILE A 115 -19.68 38.29 6.02
C ILE A 115 -20.02 37.95 7.47
N VAL A 116 -19.87 38.95 8.36
CA VAL A 116 -20.26 38.83 9.76
C VAL A 116 -20.97 40.16 10.13
N THR A 117 -22.27 40.08 10.27
CA THR A 117 -23.12 41.17 10.75
C THR A 117 -23.88 40.75 12.01
N LYS A 118 -24.67 41.63 12.60
CA LYS A 118 -25.45 41.30 13.81
C LYS A 118 -26.47 40.19 13.57
N ASP A 119 -27.07 40.16 12.39
CA ASP A 119 -28.22 39.30 12.08
C ASP A 119 -27.86 38.22 11.03
N PHE A 120 -26.65 38.31 10.43
CA PHE A 120 -26.26 37.40 9.39
C PHE A 120 -24.76 37.08 9.44
N MET A 121 -24.43 35.80 9.41
CA MET A 121 -23.05 35.30 9.31
C MET A 121 -22.96 34.28 8.17
N TRP A 122 -22.02 34.50 7.26
CA TRP A 122 -21.69 33.55 6.23
C TRP A 122 -20.28 32.97 6.48
N SER A 123 -20.20 31.67 6.58
CA SER A 123 -18.94 30.93 6.65
C SER A 123 -18.78 29.99 5.45
N SER A 124 -17.57 29.90 4.92
CA SER A 124 -17.23 29.01 3.80
C SER A 124 -15.92 28.32 4.10
N SER A 125 -15.83 27.07 3.70
CA SER A 125 -14.60 26.28 3.79
C SER A 125 -14.35 25.58 2.47
N PHE A 126 -13.08 25.61 2.04
CA PHE A 126 -12.58 24.93 0.85
C PHE A 126 -11.43 24.02 1.29
N THR A 127 -11.51 22.75 0.94
CA THR A 127 -10.44 21.77 1.21
C THR A 127 -10.06 21.08 -0.09
N MET A 128 -8.75 20.97 -0.34
CA MET A 128 -8.20 20.29 -1.50
C MET A 128 -7.04 19.42 -1.04
N GLY A 129 -7.07 18.13 -1.41
CA GLY A 129 -5.98 17.19 -1.20
C GLY A 129 -5.46 16.64 -2.53
N TYR A 130 -4.15 16.48 -2.61
CA TYR A 130 -3.49 15.80 -3.72
C TYR A 130 -2.48 14.80 -3.17
N SER A 131 -2.51 13.58 -3.68
CA SER A 131 -1.51 12.58 -3.34
C SER A 131 -1.08 11.80 -4.57
N LYS A 132 0.20 11.46 -4.60
CA LYS A 132 0.82 10.60 -5.60
C LYS A 132 1.56 9.48 -4.89
N ASN A 133 1.41 8.25 -5.37
CA ASN A 133 2.22 7.14 -4.95
C ASN A 133 2.94 6.51 -6.15
N GLU A 134 4.03 5.81 -5.89
CA GLU A 134 4.85 5.18 -6.91
C GLU A 134 5.54 3.95 -6.34
N ILE A 135 5.42 2.84 -7.04
CA ILE A 135 6.10 1.60 -6.70
C ILE A 135 7.55 1.68 -7.13
N LYS A 136 8.46 1.40 -6.20
CA LYS A 136 9.90 1.27 -6.44
C LYS A 136 10.30 -0.19 -6.22
N ASN A 137 11.29 -0.65 -6.95
CA ASN A 137 11.99 -1.94 -6.69
C ASN A 137 11.06 -3.17 -6.50
N SER A 138 9.95 -3.27 -7.24
CA SER A 138 9.12 -4.47 -7.17
C SER A 138 9.85 -5.67 -7.78
N MET A 139 9.92 -6.77 -7.02
CA MET A 139 10.43 -8.06 -7.49
C MET A 139 9.44 -8.75 -8.44
N GLN A 140 8.17 -8.39 -8.38
CA GLN A 140 7.16 -8.96 -9.28
C GLN A 140 7.19 -8.29 -10.63
N GLN A 141 7.32 -9.10 -11.68
CA GLN A 141 7.08 -8.66 -13.05
C GLN A 141 5.58 -8.76 -13.33
N PRO A 142 4.91 -7.64 -13.63
CA PRO A 142 3.48 -7.68 -13.91
C PRO A 142 3.19 -8.45 -15.20
N GLN A 143 2.18 -9.30 -15.16
CA GLN A 143 1.64 -9.94 -16.36
C GLN A 143 0.67 -8.99 -17.06
N ILE A 144 0.57 -9.07 -18.39
CA ILE A 144 -0.31 -8.19 -19.19
C ILE A 144 -1.76 -8.29 -18.72
N ASN A 145 -2.25 -9.50 -18.42
CA ASN A 145 -3.61 -9.72 -17.95
C ASN A 145 -3.90 -9.08 -16.59
N THR A 146 -2.89 -8.95 -15.69
CA THR A 146 -3.06 -8.23 -14.43
C THR A 146 -3.00 -6.72 -14.60
N LEU A 147 -2.21 -6.22 -15.55
CA LEU A 147 -2.10 -4.79 -15.82
C LEU A 147 -3.38 -4.21 -16.43
N VAL A 148 -4.05 -4.97 -17.31
CA VAL A 148 -5.29 -4.53 -17.98
C VAL A 148 -6.56 -5.03 -17.27
N GLY A 149 -6.40 -5.72 -16.15
CA GLY A 149 -7.53 -6.20 -15.33
C GLY A 149 -8.27 -5.05 -14.63
N ILE A 150 -9.51 -5.31 -14.22
CA ILE A 150 -10.39 -4.33 -13.56
C ILE A 150 -9.76 -3.75 -12.27
N THR A 151 -8.95 -4.54 -11.58
CA THR A 151 -8.27 -4.13 -10.34
C THR A 151 -6.98 -3.35 -10.57
N GLY A 152 -6.57 -3.21 -11.84
CA GLY A 152 -5.27 -2.65 -12.19
C GLY A 152 -4.10 -3.57 -11.80
N GLY A 153 -2.90 -3.12 -12.07
CA GLY A 153 -1.68 -3.87 -11.79
C GLY A 153 -0.57 -3.01 -11.19
N ASN A 154 0.39 -3.68 -10.58
CA ASN A 154 1.54 -3.05 -9.94
C ASN A 154 2.76 -3.12 -10.87
N LYS A 155 3.31 -1.97 -11.22
CA LYS A 155 4.50 -1.84 -12.08
C LYS A 155 5.44 -0.79 -11.53
N ASN A 156 6.74 -1.05 -11.59
CA ASN A 156 7.76 -0.08 -11.16
C ASN A 156 7.62 1.24 -11.90
N GLY A 157 7.69 2.34 -11.16
CA GLY A 157 7.54 3.69 -11.69
C GLY A 157 6.09 4.16 -11.85
N TYR A 158 5.11 3.32 -11.49
CA TYR A 158 3.68 3.62 -11.60
C TYR A 158 2.98 3.55 -10.26
N PRO A 159 1.78 4.16 -10.15
CA PRO A 159 0.96 4.05 -8.94
C PRO A 159 0.57 2.60 -8.63
N VAL A 160 0.27 2.34 -7.35
CA VAL A 160 -0.32 1.08 -6.90
C VAL A 160 -1.67 0.90 -7.61
N ASN A 161 -1.92 -0.29 -8.14
CA ASN A 161 -3.14 -0.62 -8.89
C ASN A 161 -3.37 0.29 -10.10
N GLY A 162 -2.30 0.70 -10.77
CA GLY A 162 -2.38 1.50 -12.00
C GLY A 162 -3.19 0.76 -13.07
N LEU A 163 -4.08 1.49 -13.76
CA LEU A 163 -4.81 0.99 -14.92
C LEU A 163 -4.00 1.26 -16.19
N PHE A 164 -3.82 0.23 -16.99
CA PHE A 164 -3.10 0.31 -18.26
C PHE A 164 -4.04 -0.06 -19.39
N SER A 165 -3.99 0.67 -20.50
CA SER A 165 -4.66 0.32 -21.75
C SER A 165 -3.68 -0.30 -22.73
N ILE A 166 -4.17 -1.19 -23.56
CA ILE A 166 -3.44 -1.76 -24.70
C ILE A 166 -3.68 -0.88 -25.93
#